data_cd9d2bd50cb2865153736e308eded10a
#
_entry.id   cd9d2bd50cb2865153736e308eded10a
#
_cell.length_a   1.000
_cell.length_b   1.000
_cell.length_c   1.000
_cell.angle_alpha   90.00
_cell.angle_beta   90.00
_cell.angle_gamma   90.00
#
_symmetry.space_group_name_H-M   'P 1'
#
loop_
_entity.id
_entity.type
_entity.pdbx_description
1 polymer ?
#
loop_
_entity_poly.entity_id
_entity_poly.type
_entity_poly.pdbx_seq_one_letter_code
_entity_poly.pdbx_strand_id
1 'polypeptide(L)'
;MQHNNLGVSYSTISFMRRVLDSRKGFLSYERVEDIVFRIKFNDSDTDYMFILEGGYITSAARVRELYQAVPQAQYIVLGGAWWSATNEAYDEANDLGVKILKFNEFLGALRERRMP
;
A
#
# COMPACT_ATOMS: atom_id res chain seq x y z
N MET A 1 9.56 1.35 -19.86
CA MET A 1 9.31 1.65 -18.46
C MET A 1 9.81 0.50 -17.60
N GLN A 2 10.52 0.81 -16.54
CA GLN A 2 11.03 -0.21 -15.63
C GLN A 2 9.97 -0.62 -14.63
N HIS A 3 9.92 -1.92 -14.33
CA HIS A 3 9.05 -2.51 -13.33
C HIS A 3 9.90 -3.34 -12.38
N ASN A 4 9.40 -3.50 -11.19
CA ASN A 4 9.98 -4.43 -10.23
C ASN A 4 9.49 -5.85 -10.51
N ASN A 5 9.90 -6.81 -9.69
CA ASN A 5 9.54 -8.22 -9.85
C ASN A 5 8.03 -8.47 -9.74
N LEU A 6 7.30 -7.59 -9.07
CA LEU A 6 5.85 -7.72 -8.89
C LEU A 6 5.04 -6.89 -9.88
N GLY A 7 5.71 -6.25 -10.85
CA GLY A 7 5.05 -5.64 -11.99
C GLY A 7 4.43 -4.27 -11.74
N VAL A 8 4.82 -3.57 -10.68
CA VAL A 8 4.33 -2.22 -10.41
C VAL A 8 5.22 -1.21 -11.12
N SER A 9 4.62 -0.26 -11.85
CA SER A 9 5.40 0.69 -12.64
C SER A 9 6.22 1.62 -11.75
N TYR A 10 7.36 2.03 -12.26
CA TYR A 10 8.25 2.93 -11.54
C TYR A 10 7.59 4.28 -11.27
N SER A 11 6.72 4.74 -12.17
CA SER A 11 5.99 5.99 -11.97
C SER A 11 5.01 5.91 -10.80
N THR A 12 4.39 4.75 -10.58
CA THR A 12 3.50 4.54 -9.43
C THR A 12 4.30 4.62 -8.12
N ILE A 13 5.48 4.00 -8.09
CA ILE A 13 6.36 4.06 -6.93
C ILE A 13 6.80 5.49 -6.65
N SER A 14 7.23 6.21 -7.69
CA SER A 14 7.66 7.60 -7.56
C SER A 14 6.54 8.50 -7.07
N PHE A 15 5.32 8.28 -7.56
CA PHE A 15 4.15 9.02 -7.12
C PHE A 15 3.89 8.80 -5.62
N MET A 16 3.92 7.54 -5.18
CA MET A 16 3.72 7.23 -3.76
C MET A 16 4.78 7.91 -2.90
N ARG A 17 6.03 7.91 -3.34
CA ARG A 17 7.09 8.57 -2.60
C ARG A 17 6.85 10.06 -2.47
N ARG A 18 6.36 10.72 -3.54
CA ARG A 18 6.01 12.14 -3.47
C ARG A 18 4.85 12.39 -2.51
N VAL A 19 3.86 11.51 -2.49
CA VAL A 19 2.75 11.61 -1.54
C VAL A 19 3.26 11.56 -0.11
N LEU A 20 4.15 10.61 0.20
CA LEU A 20 4.69 10.47 1.55
C LEU A 20 5.63 11.61 1.91
N ASP A 21 6.46 12.05 0.96
CA ASP A 21 7.39 13.18 1.17
C ASP A 21 6.64 14.47 1.54
N SER A 22 5.45 14.67 0.99
CA SER A 22 4.66 15.87 1.28
C SER A 22 4.15 15.91 2.72
N ARG A 23 4.31 14.82 3.49
CA ARG A 23 3.84 14.72 4.87
C ARG A 23 4.96 14.62 5.89
N LYS A 24 6.15 15.07 5.54
CA LYS A 24 7.33 15.00 6.43
C LYS A 24 7.13 15.65 7.78
N GLY A 25 6.22 16.63 7.90
CA GLY A 25 5.96 17.33 9.15
C GLY A 25 5.36 16.44 10.23
N PHE A 26 4.73 15.32 9.88
CA PHE A 26 4.07 14.46 10.87
C PHE A 26 4.22 12.97 10.60
N LEU A 27 4.95 12.62 9.54
CA LEU A 27 5.10 11.23 9.10
C LEU A 27 6.54 10.97 8.71
N SER A 28 7.10 9.84 9.11
CA SER A 28 8.33 9.31 8.55
C SER A 28 8.01 8.02 7.80
N TYR A 29 8.81 7.73 6.78
CA TYR A 29 8.62 6.51 6.02
C TYR A 29 9.94 5.98 5.48
N GLU A 30 9.91 4.70 5.14
CA GLU A 30 11.02 4.01 4.52
C GLU A 30 10.49 3.11 3.41
N ARG A 31 11.11 3.19 2.24
CA ARG A 31 10.88 2.17 1.22
C ARG A 31 11.80 1.00 1.57
N VAL A 32 11.22 -0.03 2.17
CA VAL A 32 11.99 -1.17 2.70
C VAL A 32 12.66 -1.92 1.56
N GLU A 33 11.88 -2.25 0.54
CA GLU A 33 12.35 -2.85 -0.70
C GLU A 33 11.25 -2.72 -1.74
N ASP A 34 11.63 -2.62 -3.00
CA ASP A 34 10.71 -2.68 -4.14
C ASP A 34 9.42 -1.87 -3.92
N ILE A 35 8.27 -2.53 -3.74
CA ILE A 35 6.97 -1.90 -3.53
C ILE A 35 6.52 -1.97 -2.07
N VAL A 36 7.43 -2.27 -1.17
CA VAL A 36 7.13 -2.42 0.25
C VAL A 36 7.57 -1.18 1.01
N PHE A 37 6.62 -0.58 1.72
CA PHE A 37 6.84 0.65 2.48
C PHE A 37 6.50 0.44 3.94
N ARG A 38 7.27 1.08 4.80
CA ARG A 38 6.96 1.18 6.22
C ARG A 38 6.71 2.64 6.55
N ILE A 39 5.63 2.92 7.26
CA ILE A 39 5.32 4.29 7.70
C ILE A 39 5.12 4.32 9.20
N LYS A 40 5.40 5.50 9.77
CA LYS A 40 5.20 5.76 11.19
C LYS A 40 4.80 7.21 11.37
N PHE A 41 3.71 7.45 12.09
CA PHE A 41 3.31 8.81 12.46
C PHE A 41 4.16 9.28 13.63
N ASN A 42 4.53 10.57 13.64
CA ASN A 42 5.48 11.10 14.62
C ASN A 42 4.99 11.02 16.06
N ASP A 43 3.68 10.99 16.26
CA ASP A 43 3.06 10.94 17.59
C ASP A 43 2.71 9.50 18.01
N SER A 44 3.24 8.50 17.34
CA SER A 44 2.93 7.09 17.59
C SER A 44 4.21 6.27 17.55
N ASP A 45 4.22 5.17 18.33
CA ASP A 45 5.30 4.19 18.28
C ASP A 45 5.00 3.02 17.34
N THR A 46 3.86 3.04 16.67
CA THR A 46 3.44 1.95 15.81
C THR A 46 3.97 2.13 14.40
N ASP A 47 4.64 1.11 13.89
CA ASP A 47 5.02 1.02 12.48
C ASP A 47 3.94 0.27 11.71
N TYR A 48 3.65 0.76 10.51
CA TYR A 48 2.72 0.11 9.60
C TYR A 48 3.46 -0.25 8.31
N MET A 49 3.26 -1.46 7.82
CA MET A 49 3.88 -1.90 6.58
C MET A 49 2.81 -2.13 5.53
N PHE A 50 3.01 -1.57 4.34
CA PHE A 50 2.08 -1.80 3.23
C PHE A 50 2.81 -2.16 1.95
N ILE A 51 2.06 -2.86 1.08
CA ILE A 51 2.50 -3.18 -0.28
C ILE A 51 1.77 -2.22 -1.21
N LEU A 52 2.53 -1.55 -2.08
CA LEU A 52 1.95 -0.69 -3.11
C LEU A 52 1.55 -1.54 -4.31
N GLU A 53 0.27 -1.52 -4.64
CA GLU A 53 -0.24 -2.23 -5.80
C GLU A 53 -0.44 -1.28 -6.98
N GLY A 54 -0.11 -1.76 -8.18
CA GLY A 54 -0.09 -0.94 -9.39
C GLY A 54 -1.12 -1.31 -10.45
N GLY A 55 -2.01 -2.26 -10.21
CA GLY A 55 -2.99 -2.66 -11.21
C GLY A 55 -4.30 -1.88 -11.11
N TYR A 56 -4.96 -1.68 -12.26
CA TYR A 56 -6.26 -0.98 -12.30
C TYR A 56 -7.33 -1.74 -11.52
N ILE A 57 -7.32 -3.07 -11.61
CA ILE A 57 -8.25 -3.93 -10.89
C ILE A 57 -7.44 -5.06 -10.26
N THR A 58 -7.47 -5.13 -8.93
CA THR A 58 -6.74 -6.14 -8.18
C THR A 58 -7.64 -7.36 -7.95
N SER A 59 -7.16 -8.53 -8.35
CA SER A 59 -7.89 -9.79 -8.21
C SER A 59 -7.49 -10.52 -6.93
N ALA A 60 -8.26 -11.55 -6.56
CA ALA A 60 -7.93 -12.44 -5.45
C ALA A 60 -6.58 -13.12 -5.67
N ALA A 61 -6.30 -13.56 -6.90
CA ALA A 61 -5.01 -14.18 -7.22
C ALA A 61 -3.85 -13.21 -6.98
N ARG A 62 -4.04 -11.94 -7.33
CA ARG A 62 -3.04 -10.91 -7.11
C ARG A 62 -2.80 -10.68 -5.61
N VAL A 63 -3.86 -10.67 -4.82
CA VAL A 63 -3.74 -10.54 -3.36
C VAL A 63 -2.90 -11.69 -2.80
N ARG A 64 -3.15 -12.91 -3.24
CA ARG A 64 -2.36 -14.07 -2.80
C ARG A 64 -0.89 -13.92 -3.19
N GLU A 65 -0.62 -13.48 -4.41
CA GLU A 65 0.74 -13.27 -4.89
C GLU A 65 1.49 -12.25 -4.03
N LEU A 66 0.85 -11.12 -3.75
CA LEU A 66 1.44 -10.06 -2.93
C LEU A 66 1.68 -10.55 -1.50
N TYR A 67 0.71 -11.23 -0.93
CA TYR A 67 0.82 -11.76 0.43
C TYR A 67 1.95 -12.79 0.55
N GLN A 68 2.08 -13.67 -0.44
CA GLN A 68 3.16 -14.66 -0.43
C GLN A 68 4.54 -14.02 -0.51
N ALA A 69 4.64 -12.93 -1.25
CA ALA A 69 5.90 -12.20 -1.38
C ALA A 69 6.25 -11.42 -0.11
N VAL A 70 5.24 -10.86 0.58
CA VAL A 70 5.46 -10.00 1.75
C VAL A 70 4.41 -10.33 2.83
N PRO A 71 4.54 -11.50 3.49
CA PRO A 71 3.50 -11.93 4.45
C PRO A 71 3.41 -11.07 5.70
N GLN A 72 4.42 -10.26 5.98
CA GLN A 72 4.42 -9.37 7.13
C GLN A 72 3.70 -8.05 6.90
N ALA A 73 3.28 -7.75 5.66
CA ALA A 73 2.55 -6.52 5.37
C ALA A 73 1.14 -6.57 5.95
N GLN A 74 0.70 -5.45 6.50
CA GLN A 74 -0.62 -5.32 7.10
C GLN A 74 -1.65 -4.79 6.09
N TYR A 75 -1.18 -4.09 5.06
CA TYR A 75 -2.04 -3.41 4.10
C TYR A 75 -1.54 -3.62 2.67
N ILE A 76 -2.50 -3.61 1.74
CA ILE A 76 -2.24 -3.44 0.32
C ILE A 76 -2.88 -2.11 -0.06
N VAL A 77 -2.07 -1.17 -0.55
CA VAL A 77 -2.55 0.17 -0.93
C VAL A 77 -2.60 0.26 -2.44
N LEU A 78 -3.78 0.58 -2.97
CA LEU A 78 -3.95 0.79 -4.41
C LEU A 78 -3.38 2.16 -4.77
N GLY A 79 -2.44 2.18 -5.72
CA GLY A 79 -1.63 3.36 -6.00
C GLY A 79 -2.26 4.40 -6.91
N GLY A 80 -3.48 4.20 -7.38
CA GLY A 80 -4.16 5.12 -8.28
C GLY A 80 -5.57 5.44 -7.83
N ALA A 81 -6.00 6.69 -8.04
CA ALA A 81 -7.26 7.21 -7.52
C ALA A 81 -8.49 6.44 -8.03
N TRP A 82 -8.40 5.88 -9.24
CA TRP A 82 -9.52 5.20 -9.88
C TRP A 82 -9.39 3.67 -9.85
N TRP A 83 -8.36 3.17 -9.18
CA TRP A 83 -8.10 1.75 -9.13
C TRP A 83 -8.94 1.09 -8.06
N SER A 84 -9.31 -0.16 -8.29
CA SER A 84 -10.20 -0.89 -7.41
C SER A 84 -9.74 -2.34 -7.26
N ALA A 85 -10.45 -3.07 -6.39
CA ALA A 85 -10.24 -4.49 -6.19
C ALA A 85 -11.58 -5.19 -6.33
N THR A 86 -11.58 -6.45 -6.76
CA THR A 86 -12.79 -7.24 -6.86
C THR A 86 -13.30 -7.63 -5.47
N ASN A 87 -14.57 -8.03 -5.39
CA ASN A 87 -15.12 -8.53 -4.13
C ASN A 87 -14.33 -9.74 -3.63
N GLU A 88 -13.94 -10.62 -4.56
CA GLU A 88 -13.14 -11.81 -4.25
C GLU A 88 -11.77 -11.42 -3.69
N ALA A 89 -11.19 -10.30 -4.17
CA ALA A 89 -9.93 -9.81 -3.64
C ALA A 89 -10.08 -9.35 -2.19
N TYR A 90 -11.17 -8.65 -1.87
CA TYR A 90 -11.44 -8.23 -0.48
C TYR A 90 -11.65 -9.44 0.43
N ASP A 91 -12.38 -10.44 -0.05
CA ASP A 91 -12.60 -11.67 0.72
C ASP A 91 -11.27 -12.40 0.98
N GLU A 92 -10.44 -12.50 -0.04
CA GLU A 92 -9.13 -13.15 0.09
C GLU A 92 -8.25 -12.40 1.09
N ALA A 93 -8.20 -11.07 0.98
CA ALA A 93 -7.42 -10.24 1.89
C ALA A 93 -7.88 -10.42 3.33
N ASN A 94 -9.19 -10.43 3.54
CA ASN A 94 -9.77 -10.63 4.86
C ASN A 94 -9.37 -11.99 5.45
N ASP A 95 -9.41 -13.04 4.63
CA ASP A 95 -9.02 -14.38 5.06
C ASP A 95 -7.54 -14.45 5.44
N LEU A 96 -6.70 -13.68 4.75
CA LEU A 96 -5.25 -13.65 5.00
C LEU A 96 -4.86 -12.67 6.11
N GLY A 97 -5.80 -11.86 6.60
CA GLY A 97 -5.52 -10.88 7.64
C GLY A 97 -4.83 -9.62 7.13
N VAL A 98 -4.90 -9.33 5.83
CA VAL A 98 -4.36 -8.12 5.24
C VAL A 98 -5.53 -7.24 4.78
N LYS A 99 -5.37 -5.91 4.87
CA LYS A 99 -6.44 -4.98 4.51
C LYS A 99 -6.09 -4.24 3.22
N ILE A 100 -7.03 -4.22 2.28
CA ILE A 100 -6.89 -3.44 1.05
C ILE A 100 -7.40 -2.03 1.32
N LEU A 101 -6.59 -1.02 0.99
CA LEU A 101 -6.99 0.37 1.06
C LEU A 101 -6.99 0.96 -0.34
N LYS A 102 -8.12 1.54 -0.73
CA LYS A 102 -8.16 2.37 -1.92
C LYS A 102 -7.30 3.62 -1.69
N PHE A 103 -6.86 4.26 -2.76
CA PHE A 103 -5.98 5.41 -2.65
C PHE A 103 -6.59 6.52 -1.79
N ASN A 104 -7.88 6.82 -1.98
CA ASN A 104 -8.57 7.83 -1.17
C ASN A 104 -8.64 7.46 0.31
N GLU A 105 -8.84 6.18 0.60
CA GLU A 105 -8.85 5.69 1.98
C GLU A 105 -7.47 5.85 2.62
N PHE A 106 -6.42 5.57 1.86
CA PHE A 106 -5.06 5.74 2.32
C PHE A 106 -4.75 7.22 2.59
N LEU A 107 -5.14 8.12 1.68
CA LEU A 107 -4.95 9.56 1.88
C LEU A 107 -5.72 10.05 3.11
N GLY A 108 -6.92 9.54 3.33
CA GLY A 108 -7.72 9.85 4.51
C GLY A 108 -7.01 9.42 5.79
N ALA A 109 -6.43 8.21 5.80
CA ALA A 109 -5.67 7.71 6.93
C ALA A 109 -4.47 8.60 7.23
N LEU A 110 -3.76 9.05 6.20
CA LEU A 110 -2.62 9.96 6.36
C LEU A 110 -3.07 11.29 6.97
N ARG A 111 -4.20 11.86 6.51
CA ARG A 111 -4.72 13.11 7.07
C ARG A 111 -5.10 12.95 8.54
N GLU A 112 -5.72 11.85 8.88
CA GLU A 112 -6.15 11.57 10.25
C GLU A 112 -5.02 11.06 11.12
N ARG A 113 -3.86 10.78 10.53
CA ARG A 113 -2.68 10.25 11.21
C ARG A 113 -2.98 8.95 11.93
N ARG A 114 -3.78 8.11 11.28
CA ARG A 114 -4.21 6.83 11.87
C ARG A 114 -4.59 5.86 10.77
N MET A 115 -3.92 4.69 10.76
CA MET A 115 -4.27 3.61 9.85
C MET A 115 -5.45 2.81 10.41
N PRO A 116 -6.37 2.38 9.53
CA PRO A 116 -7.54 1.60 9.98
C PRO A 116 -7.18 0.22 10.52
#